data_39d4b2df107ffc3af971e2dd191b62d9
#
_entry.id   39d4b2df107ffc3af971e2dd191b62d9
#
_cell.length_a   1.000
_cell.length_b   1.000
_cell.length_c   1.000
_cell.angle_alpha   90.00
_cell.angle_beta   90.00
_cell.angle_gamma   90.00
#
_symmetry.space_group_name_H-M   'P 1'
#
loop_
_entity.id
_entity.type
_entity.pdbx_description
1 polymer ?
#
loop_
_entity_poly.entity_id
_entity_poly.type
_entity_poly.pdbx_seq_one_letter_code
_entity_poly.pdbx_strand_id
1 'polypeptide(L)'
;MAKKPEAPAQATAVPKKSNLKTMILIVVALLVAIALSVAGTWMFLSRSATDTPDESVITSVSKPRAIYEVLTPAFVVNFKSQGRPRYLQVNVALMARNKADLDALKVHLPTLRNQLVMLFSSQEFEELNTPLGVDLLKQKATVAVQELALIEVGKPVIEHVLFTNVVMQ
;
A
#
# COMPACT_ATOMS: atom_id res chain seq x y z
N MET A 1 -62.10 -56.63 -15.03
CA MET A 1 -62.78 -55.84 -16.06
C MET A 1 -61.82 -54.74 -16.46
N ALA A 2 -61.19 -54.97 -17.60
CA ALA A 2 -61.42 -54.39 -18.91
C ALA A 2 -61.33 -52.85 -18.85
N LYS A 3 -60.44 -52.17 -19.55
CA LYS A 3 -60.14 -52.17 -20.96
C LYS A 3 -58.98 -51.24 -21.31
N LYS A 4 -58.01 -51.73 -22.03
CA LYS A 4 -57.19 -51.03 -23.01
C LYS A 4 -58.16 -50.61 -24.20
N PRO A 5 -57.79 -49.71 -25.15
CA PRO A 5 -56.54 -49.29 -25.73
C PRO A 5 -56.53 -47.76 -26.03
N GLU A 6 -55.63 -47.10 -26.65
CA GLU A 6 -55.07 -47.19 -28.00
C GLU A 6 -54.11 -45.99 -28.26
N ALA A 7 -52.93 -46.19 -28.76
CA ALA A 7 -52.25 -45.23 -29.62
C ALA A 7 -52.96 -45.32 -31.04
N PRO A 8 -52.75 -44.45 -31.99
CA PRO A 8 -51.50 -43.77 -32.40
C PRO A 8 -51.77 -42.38 -33.03
N ALA A 9 -50.74 -41.63 -33.29
CA ALA A 9 -50.69 -40.78 -34.47
C ALA A 9 -49.29 -40.41 -34.88
N GLN A 10 -48.84 -41.10 -35.88
CA GLN A 10 -47.72 -40.70 -36.74
C GLN A 10 -48.01 -39.33 -37.33
N ALA A 11 -47.18 -38.36 -37.09
CA ALA A 11 -47.15 -37.16 -37.92
C ALA A 11 -46.03 -37.33 -38.94
N THR A 12 -46.41 -37.60 -40.11
CA THR A 12 -45.68 -37.69 -41.35
C THR A 12 -44.75 -36.50 -41.55
N ALA A 13 -43.47 -36.77 -41.67
CA ALA A 13 -42.50 -35.85 -42.21
C ALA A 13 -42.80 -35.55 -43.67
N VAL A 14 -43.27 -34.35 -44.01
CA VAL A 14 -43.36 -33.82 -45.34
C VAL A 14 -41.96 -33.49 -45.83
N PRO A 15 -41.45 -34.04 -46.91
CA PRO A 15 -40.18 -33.64 -47.49
C PRO A 15 -40.35 -32.26 -48.14
N LYS A 16 -39.99 -31.20 -47.42
CA LYS A 16 -39.89 -29.85 -47.96
C LYS A 16 -38.76 -29.86 -49.01
N LYS A 17 -39.12 -29.71 -50.29
CA LYS A 17 -38.16 -29.49 -51.37
C LYS A 17 -37.13 -28.44 -50.89
N SER A 18 -35.94 -28.86 -50.63
CA SER A 18 -34.86 -27.96 -50.25
C SER A 18 -34.55 -27.08 -51.46
N ASN A 19 -34.96 -25.84 -51.41
CA ASN A 19 -34.52 -24.86 -52.39
C ASN A 19 -33.00 -24.70 -52.19
N LEU A 20 -32.26 -25.43 -52.99
CA LEU A 20 -30.77 -25.42 -52.95
C LEU A 20 -30.21 -23.99 -52.91
N LYS A 21 -30.90 -23.10 -53.64
CA LYS A 21 -30.58 -21.65 -53.62
C LYS A 21 -30.75 -21.02 -52.22
N THR A 22 -31.81 -21.34 -51.50
CA THR A 22 -32.05 -20.82 -50.14
C THR A 22 -31.05 -21.41 -49.14
N MET A 23 -30.70 -22.69 -49.31
CA MET A 23 -29.69 -23.33 -48.45
C MET A 23 -28.30 -22.72 -48.67
N ILE A 24 -27.93 -22.46 -49.94
CA ILE A 24 -26.66 -21.75 -50.27
C ILE A 24 -26.67 -20.33 -49.69
N LEU A 25 -27.80 -19.63 -49.77
CA LEU A 25 -27.93 -18.26 -49.27
C LEU A 25 -27.76 -18.21 -47.73
N ILE A 26 -28.33 -19.20 -47.01
CA ILE A 26 -28.16 -19.33 -45.55
C ILE A 26 -26.69 -19.64 -45.19
N VAL A 27 -26.05 -20.54 -45.94
CA VAL A 27 -24.65 -20.89 -45.70
C VAL A 27 -23.73 -19.69 -45.95
N VAL A 28 -23.99 -18.93 -47.03
CA VAL A 28 -23.22 -17.71 -47.33
C VAL A 28 -23.43 -16.64 -46.23
N ALA A 29 -24.69 -16.46 -45.79
CA ALA A 29 -24.97 -15.50 -44.70
C ALA A 29 -24.28 -15.89 -43.39
N LEU A 30 -24.20 -17.19 -43.08
CA LEU A 30 -23.52 -17.70 -41.90
C LEU A 30 -22.00 -17.50 -41.99
N LEU A 31 -21.42 -17.73 -43.16
CA LEU A 31 -19.98 -17.49 -43.39
C LEU A 31 -19.64 -15.98 -43.28
N VAL A 32 -20.49 -15.11 -43.81
CA VAL A 32 -20.30 -13.65 -43.67
C VAL A 32 -20.41 -13.22 -42.21
N ALA A 33 -21.35 -13.77 -41.44
CA ALA A 33 -21.48 -13.49 -40.02
C ALA A 33 -20.24 -13.93 -39.22
N ILE A 34 -19.69 -15.10 -39.54
CA ILE A 34 -18.45 -15.60 -38.92
C ILE A 34 -17.25 -14.71 -39.30
N ALA A 35 -17.13 -14.30 -40.57
CA ALA A 35 -16.06 -13.44 -41.03
C ALA A 35 -16.11 -12.06 -40.35
N LEU A 36 -17.29 -11.47 -40.20
CA LEU A 36 -17.50 -10.20 -39.50
C LEU A 36 -17.19 -10.33 -37.99
N SER A 37 -17.52 -11.44 -37.36
CA SER A 37 -17.21 -11.72 -35.97
C SER A 37 -15.69 -11.82 -35.74
N VAL A 38 -14.98 -12.55 -36.60
CA VAL A 38 -13.51 -12.67 -36.50
C VAL A 38 -12.83 -11.35 -36.79
N ALA A 39 -13.28 -10.61 -37.83
CA ALA A 39 -12.72 -9.29 -38.13
C ALA A 39 -12.97 -8.25 -37.01
N GLY A 40 -14.18 -8.28 -36.42
CA GLY A 40 -14.52 -7.43 -35.28
C GLY A 40 -13.67 -7.74 -34.05
N THR A 41 -13.50 -9.02 -33.74
CA THR A 41 -12.65 -9.46 -32.62
C THR A 41 -11.20 -9.10 -32.86
N TRP A 42 -10.71 -9.31 -34.08
CA TRP A 42 -9.32 -8.97 -34.41
C TRP A 42 -9.08 -7.45 -34.37
N MET A 43 -10.03 -6.64 -34.86
CA MET A 43 -9.96 -5.19 -34.81
C MET A 43 -10.07 -4.66 -33.38
N PHE A 44 -10.89 -5.28 -32.53
CA PHE A 44 -10.98 -4.94 -31.11
C PHE A 44 -9.67 -5.31 -30.39
N LEU A 45 -9.14 -6.52 -30.65
CA LEU A 45 -7.87 -6.96 -30.06
C LEU A 45 -6.68 -6.13 -30.59
N SER A 46 -6.70 -5.74 -31.86
CA SER A 46 -5.65 -4.89 -32.45
C SER A 46 -5.72 -3.45 -31.94
N ARG A 47 -6.88 -2.94 -31.58
CA ARG A 47 -7.00 -1.65 -30.88
C ARG A 47 -6.55 -1.73 -29.44
N SER A 48 -6.75 -2.87 -28.78
CA SER A 48 -6.19 -3.14 -27.45
C SER A 48 -4.69 -3.49 -27.50
N ALA A 49 -4.14 -3.81 -28.67
CA ALA A 49 -2.72 -4.10 -28.88
C ALA A 49 -1.95 -2.91 -29.46
N THR A 50 -2.63 -1.78 -29.75
CA THR A 50 -1.95 -0.51 -30.06
C THR A 50 -1.84 0.38 -28.81
N ASP A 51 -2.54 0.06 -27.73
CA ASP A 51 -1.96 0.19 -26.42
C ASP A 51 -0.96 -0.96 -26.27
N THR A 52 0.17 -0.87 -26.98
CA THR A 52 1.40 -1.37 -26.39
C THR A 52 1.28 -0.93 -24.92
N PRO A 53 1.38 -1.79 -23.93
CA PRO A 53 2.00 -1.38 -22.73
C PRO A 53 3.36 -0.89 -23.24
N ASP A 54 3.43 0.39 -23.62
CA ASP A 54 4.58 1.16 -23.25
C ASP A 54 4.88 0.51 -21.93
N GLU A 55 5.96 -0.26 -21.95
CA GLU A 55 6.53 -0.72 -20.71
C GLU A 55 6.35 0.51 -19.87
N SER A 56 5.17 0.58 -19.24
CA SER A 56 4.95 1.45 -18.14
C SER A 56 6.09 0.97 -17.31
N VAL A 57 7.20 1.62 -17.56
CA VAL A 57 8.10 1.92 -16.51
C VAL A 57 7.07 2.24 -15.46
N ILE A 58 6.70 1.23 -14.66
CA ILE A 58 6.28 1.45 -13.33
C ILE A 58 7.47 2.29 -12.90
N THR A 59 7.31 3.58 -13.10
CA THR A 59 7.97 4.54 -12.29
C THR A 59 7.31 4.19 -10.97
N SER A 60 7.75 3.07 -10.42
CA SER A 60 7.80 2.91 -9.01
C SER A 60 8.48 4.21 -8.67
N VAL A 61 7.66 5.17 -8.19
CA VAL A 61 8.20 6.36 -7.56
C VAL A 61 9.01 5.73 -6.46
N SER A 62 10.25 5.38 -6.82
CA SER A 62 11.15 4.68 -5.91
C SER A 62 11.35 5.71 -4.84
N LYS A 63 10.62 5.49 -3.76
CA LYS A 63 10.69 6.39 -2.61
C LYS A 63 12.17 6.62 -2.37
N PRO A 64 12.66 7.86 -2.34
CA PRO A 64 14.08 8.14 -2.24
C PRO A 64 14.69 7.30 -1.14
N ARG A 65 15.90 6.82 -1.32
CA ARG A 65 16.57 5.93 -0.36
C ARG A 65 16.52 6.54 1.05
N ALA A 66 16.16 5.72 2.03
CA ALA A 66 16.14 6.15 3.42
C ALA A 66 17.56 6.49 3.91
N ILE A 67 17.67 7.60 4.62
CA ILE A 67 18.88 8.08 5.28
C ILE A 67 18.60 8.04 6.77
N TYR A 68 19.55 7.50 7.52
CA TYR A 68 19.42 7.37 8.97
C TYR A 68 20.48 8.23 9.65
N GLU A 69 20.07 9.05 10.60
CA GLU A 69 20.93 9.86 11.44
C GLU A 69 20.80 9.44 12.89
N VAL A 70 21.85 8.92 13.46
CA VAL A 70 21.88 8.47 14.86
C VAL A 70 22.19 9.66 15.76
N LEU A 71 21.31 9.89 16.74
CA LEU A 71 21.49 10.95 17.74
C LEU A 71 22.39 10.48 18.87
N THR A 72 23.64 10.93 18.88
CA THR A 72 24.61 10.62 19.94
C THR A 72 24.86 11.82 20.84
N PRO A 73 25.06 11.61 22.14
CA PRO A 73 24.95 10.38 22.92
C PRO A 73 23.50 9.92 23.11
N ALA A 74 23.28 8.71 23.64
CA ALA A 74 21.98 8.19 24.02
C ALA A 74 21.23 9.14 24.97
N PHE A 75 19.90 9.08 24.94
CA PHE A 75 19.06 9.80 25.91
C PHE A 75 18.99 8.98 27.20
N VAL A 76 19.22 9.63 28.32
CA VAL A 76 19.04 9.02 29.64
C VAL A 76 18.12 9.92 30.46
N VAL A 77 16.99 9.36 30.89
CA VAL A 77 16.00 10.05 31.71
C VAL A 77 15.71 9.26 32.98
N ASN A 78 15.37 9.96 34.03
CA ASN A 78 15.12 9.41 35.36
C ASN A 78 13.64 9.54 35.68
N PHE A 79 13.06 8.45 36.20
CA PHE A 79 11.67 8.40 36.67
C PHE A 79 11.65 8.13 38.18
N LYS A 80 10.55 8.48 38.80
CA LYS A 80 10.18 8.00 40.12
C LYS A 80 8.96 7.09 39.97
N SER A 81 9.15 5.79 40.15
CA SER A 81 8.05 4.82 40.15
C SER A 81 8.01 4.17 41.53
N GLN A 82 6.84 4.21 42.17
CA GLN A 82 6.62 3.60 43.50
C GLN A 82 7.68 4.02 44.55
N GLY A 83 8.13 5.27 44.52
CA GLY A 83 9.14 5.80 45.41
C GLY A 83 10.58 5.35 45.13
N ARG A 84 10.83 4.60 44.07
CA ARG A 84 12.16 4.14 43.65
C ARG A 84 12.60 4.88 42.40
N PRO A 85 13.89 5.25 42.28
CA PRO A 85 14.43 5.81 41.06
C PRO A 85 14.46 4.72 39.96
N ARG A 86 14.04 5.07 38.76
CA ARG A 86 14.08 4.24 37.56
C ARG A 86 14.78 5.02 36.46
N TYR A 87 15.38 4.31 35.53
CA TYR A 87 16.13 4.91 34.44
C TYR A 87 15.62 4.36 33.10
N LEU A 88 15.46 5.23 32.14
CA LEU A 88 15.25 4.90 30.75
C LEU A 88 16.45 5.38 29.95
N GLN A 89 17.11 4.49 29.24
CA GLN A 89 18.12 4.84 28.24
C GLN A 89 17.58 4.47 26.86
N VAL A 90 17.59 5.45 25.94
CA VAL A 90 17.10 5.27 24.56
C VAL A 90 18.16 5.78 23.58
N ASN A 91 18.49 4.93 22.61
CA ASN A 91 19.22 5.33 21.42
C ASN A 91 18.23 5.66 20.31
N VAL A 92 18.32 6.86 19.77
CA VAL A 92 17.39 7.40 18.77
C VAL A 92 18.09 7.54 17.43
N ALA A 93 17.42 7.13 16.36
CA ALA A 93 17.80 7.44 14.99
C ALA A 93 16.63 8.13 14.27
N LEU A 94 16.96 9.15 13.49
CA LEU A 94 16.01 9.85 12.62
C LEU A 94 16.06 9.24 11.22
N MET A 95 14.92 8.96 10.65
CA MET A 95 14.80 8.47 9.27
C MET A 95 14.29 9.60 8.37
N ALA A 96 15.08 9.96 7.36
CA ALA A 96 14.76 11.00 6.38
C ALA A 96 14.94 10.47 4.96
N ARG A 97 14.47 11.23 3.96
CA ARG A 97 14.65 10.92 2.53
C ARG A 97 15.49 11.94 1.79
N ASN A 98 15.65 13.13 2.34
CA ASN A 98 16.42 14.20 1.73
C ASN A 98 17.59 14.57 2.66
N LYS A 99 18.80 14.42 2.13
CA LYS A 99 20.02 14.71 2.91
C LYS A 99 20.15 16.21 3.22
N ALA A 100 19.84 17.09 2.28
CA ALA A 100 19.97 18.53 2.49
C ALA A 100 19.02 19.03 3.59
N ASP A 101 17.80 18.51 3.63
CA ASP A 101 16.80 18.84 4.64
C ASP A 101 17.22 18.31 6.02
N LEU A 102 17.78 17.09 6.05
CA LEU A 102 18.31 16.50 7.26
C LEU A 102 19.52 17.31 7.81
N ASP A 103 20.42 17.75 6.93
CA ASP A 103 21.56 18.57 7.32
C ASP A 103 21.10 19.95 7.84
N ALA A 104 20.04 20.53 7.28
CA ALA A 104 19.41 21.74 7.80
C ALA A 104 18.84 21.52 9.23
N LEU A 105 18.14 20.39 9.45
CA LEU A 105 17.63 20.05 10.77
C LEU A 105 18.76 19.84 11.80
N LYS A 106 19.91 19.35 11.38
CA LYS A 106 21.08 19.13 12.26
C LYS A 106 21.58 20.40 12.93
N VAL A 107 21.38 21.56 12.32
CA VAL A 107 21.75 22.85 12.96
C VAL A 107 20.95 23.06 14.25
N HIS A 108 19.74 22.51 14.32
CA HIS A 108 18.81 22.63 15.44
C HIS A 108 18.86 21.42 16.40
N LEU A 109 19.89 20.56 16.31
CA LEU A 109 20.03 19.38 17.18
C LEU A 109 19.94 19.69 18.68
N PRO A 110 20.49 20.79 19.22
CA PRO A 110 20.35 21.09 20.65
C PRO A 110 18.88 21.26 21.06
N THR A 111 18.08 21.98 20.27
CA THR A 111 16.65 22.17 20.51
C THR A 111 15.89 20.86 20.39
N LEU A 112 16.18 20.07 19.34
CA LEU A 112 15.61 18.74 19.12
C LEU A 112 15.90 17.80 20.30
N ARG A 113 17.13 17.77 20.77
CA ARG A 113 17.51 16.93 21.92
C ARG A 113 16.77 17.36 23.19
N ASN A 114 16.68 18.66 23.44
CA ASN A 114 15.92 19.19 24.59
C ASN A 114 14.45 18.76 24.54
N GLN A 115 13.81 18.90 23.39
CA GLN A 115 12.42 18.51 23.21
C GLN A 115 12.19 17.00 23.44
N LEU A 116 13.10 16.15 22.92
CA LEU A 116 13.02 14.70 23.14
C LEU A 116 13.28 14.33 24.61
N VAL A 117 14.22 14.99 25.29
CA VAL A 117 14.45 14.78 26.74
C VAL A 117 13.20 15.13 27.53
N MET A 118 12.57 16.28 27.24
CA MET A 118 11.33 16.71 27.91
C MET A 118 10.21 15.70 27.65
N LEU A 119 10.03 15.26 26.40
CA LEU A 119 9.05 14.25 26.03
C LEU A 119 9.29 12.92 26.77
N PHE A 120 10.51 12.41 26.80
CA PHE A 120 10.83 11.16 27.48
C PHE A 120 10.62 11.26 28.99
N SER A 121 11.02 12.39 29.59
CA SER A 121 10.87 12.62 31.03
C SER A 121 9.42 12.80 31.50
N SER A 122 8.52 13.16 30.59
CA SER A 122 7.09 13.37 30.90
C SER A 122 6.25 12.10 30.89
N GLN A 123 6.85 10.96 30.52
CA GLN A 123 6.12 9.68 30.46
C GLN A 123 6.10 8.99 31.83
N GLU A 124 5.12 8.11 32.01
CA GLU A 124 5.06 7.24 33.17
C GLU A 124 5.83 5.96 32.93
N PHE A 125 6.62 5.53 33.89
CA PHE A 125 7.47 4.34 33.76
C PHE A 125 6.65 3.08 33.54
N GLU A 126 5.50 2.96 34.19
CA GLU A 126 4.58 1.81 34.07
C GLU A 126 4.04 1.64 32.65
N GLU A 127 3.73 2.76 31.97
CA GLU A 127 3.27 2.74 30.59
C GLU A 127 4.39 2.24 29.65
N LEU A 128 5.60 2.70 29.87
CA LEU A 128 6.77 2.34 29.04
C LEU A 128 7.20 0.88 29.20
N ASN A 129 6.82 0.24 30.31
CA ASN A 129 7.13 -1.19 30.54
C ASN A 129 6.30 -2.15 29.65
N THR A 130 5.54 -1.62 28.72
CA THR A 130 4.74 -2.37 27.74
C THR A 130 5.24 -2.12 26.32
N PRO A 131 5.19 -3.11 25.41
CA PRO A 131 5.53 -2.91 24.00
C PRO A 131 4.71 -1.79 23.37
N LEU A 132 3.42 -1.69 23.72
CA LEU A 132 2.52 -0.65 23.22
C LEU A 132 2.95 0.75 23.68
N GLY A 133 3.38 0.89 24.93
CA GLY A 133 3.87 2.17 25.48
C GLY A 133 5.12 2.65 24.78
N VAL A 134 6.07 1.74 24.49
CA VAL A 134 7.29 2.08 23.72
C VAL A 134 6.93 2.50 22.29
N ASP A 135 5.98 1.82 21.63
CA ASP A 135 5.54 2.19 20.29
C ASP A 135 4.82 3.54 20.28
N LEU A 136 4.00 3.80 21.28
CA LEU A 136 3.34 5.11 21.45
C LEU A 136 4.35 6.22 21.68
N LEU A 137 5.37 5.99 22.53
CA LEU A 137 6.45 6.96 22.74
C LEU A 137 7.21 7.25 21.45
N LYS A 138 7.48 6.24 20.64
CA LYS A 138 8.12 6.40 19.32
C LYS A 138 7.27 7.26 18.37
N GLN A 139 5.95 7.07 18.37
CA GLN A 139 5.03 7.90 17.59
C GLN A 139 5.00 9.34 18.08
N LYS A 140 4.89 9.57 19.41
CA LYS A 140 4.96 10.90 20.02
C LYS A 140 6.28 11.60 19.67
N ALA A 141 7.40 10.88 19.73
CA ALA A 141 8.72 11.41 19.37
C ALA A 141 8.79 11.78 17.88
N THR A 142 8.18 10.99 17.01
CA THR A 142 8.12 11.30 15.58
C THR A 142 7.35 12.59 15.32
N VAL A 143 6.18 12.76 15.92
CA VAL A 143 5.38 13.98 15.79
C VAL A 143 6.13 15.19 16.32
N ALA A 144 6.73 15.09 17.52
CA ALA A 144 7.48 16.19 18.13
C ALA A 144 8.65 16.66 17.26
N VAL A 145 9.39 15.73 16.64
CA VAL A 145 10.51 16.08 15.74
C VAL A 145 10.00 16.66 14.42
N GLN A 146 8.87 16.16 13.88
CA GLN A 146 8.25 16.70 12.67
C GLN A 146 7.74 18.13 12.91
N GLU A 147 7.12 18.41 14.04
CA GLU A 147 6.67 19.76 14.43
C GLU A 147 7.85 20.71 14.56
N LEU A 148 8.92 20.29 15.23
CA LEU A 148 10.13 21.09 15.32
C LEU A 148 10.74 21.37 13.94
N ALA A 149 10.82 20.35 13.09
CA ALA A 149 11.34 20.51 11.73
C ALA A 149 10.49 21.49 10.91
N LEU A 150 9.16 21.44 11.09
CA LEU A 150 8.25 22.39 10.45
C LEU A 150 8.49 23.83 10.89
N ILE A 151 8.75 24.05 12.18
CA ILE A 151 9.03 25.37 12.75
C ILE A 151 10.39 25.89 12.28
N GLU A 152 11.44 25.08 12.37
CA GLU A 152 12.83 25.53 12.18
C GLU A 152 13.29 25.45 10.71
N VAL A 153 12.77 24.49 9.94
CA VAL A 153 13.17 24.23 8.54
C VAL A 153 12.04 24.56 7.54
N GLY A 154 10.81 24.75 8.04
CA GLY A 154 9.64 25.09 7.22
C GLY A 154 8.97 23.91 6.53
N LYS A 155 9.40 22.65 6.79
CA LYS A 155 8.86 21.43 6.19
C LYS A 155 9.12 20.19 7.05
N PRO A 156 8.31 19.13 6.92
CA PRO A 156 8.59 17.87 7.58
C PRO A 156 9.84 17.22 6.98
N VAL A 157 10.91 17.12 7.76
CA VAL A 157 12.21 16.60 7.32
C VAL A 157 12.33 15.10 7.50
N ILE A 158 11.75 14.57 8.58
CA ILE A 158 11.85 13.16 8.94
C ILE A 158 10.53 12.43 8.68
N GLU A 159 10.62 11.15 8.32
CA GLU A 159 9.45 10.27 8.25
C GLU A 159 9.15 9.63 9.61
N HIS A 160 10.19 9.12 10.26
CA HIS A 160 10.05 8.40 11.52
C HIS A 160 11.23 8.66 12.45
N VAL A 161 10.93 8.63 13.74
CA VAL A 161 11.90 8.40 14.79
C VAL A 161 11.98 6.91 15.08
N LEU A 162 13.19 6.37 15.16
CA LEU A 162 13.45 4.97 15.45
C LEU A 162 14.17 4.85 16.78
N PHE A 163 13.80 3.88 17.59
CA PHE A 163 14.52 3.50 18.79
C PHE A 163 15.38 2.28 18.45
N THR A 164 16.69 2.45 18.45
CA THR A 164 17.64 1.39 18.11
C THR A 164 18.05 0.56 19.33
N ASN A 165 17.92 1.13 20.51
CA ASN A 165 18.12 0.43 21.77
C ASN A 165 17.26 1.11 22.85
N VAL A 166 16.57 0.31 23.66
CA VAL A 166 15.77 0.78 24.80
C VAL A 166 16.12 -0.08 26.00
N VAL A 167 16.63 0.55 27.05
CA VAL A 167 16.96 -0.11 28.31
C VAL A 167 16.19 0.57 29.44
N MET A 168 15.47 -0.20 30.23
CA MET A 168 14.76 0.25 31.42
C MET A 168 15.25 -0.49 32.66
N GLN A 169 15.55 0.25 33.71
CA GLN A 169 16.09 -0.30 34.95
C GLN A 169 15.44 0.36 36.18
#